data_7abf1ffc844d6beedc19ee9eeba9e0f5
#
_entry.id   7abf1ffc844d6beedc19ee9eeba9e0f5
#
_cell.length_a   1.000
_cell.length_b   1.000
_cell.length_c   1.000
_cell.angle_alpha   90.00
_cell.angle_beta   90.00
_cell.angle_gamma   90.00
#
_symmetry.space_group_name_H-M   'P 1'
#
loop_
_entity.id
_entity.type
_entity.pdbx_description
1 polymer ?
#
loop_
_entity_poly.entity_id
_entity_poly.type
_entity_poly.pdbx_seq_one_letter_code
_entity_poly.pdbx_strand_id
1 'polypeptide(L)'
;MDNINFINGKTLEGEQITFDGFRVESYAVYEDEEDGLLVDLYFKSGSLVTVYAYADEESESSEIVDSLLECEMALKKNPELLVRNYPCELIGCDSSKNKEYFFDGNSVEYYTRDECADEDLVELHFASGHVVAVFNELDEIETLVDDCICRYFKED
;
A
#
# COMPACT_ATOMS: atom_id res chain seq x y z
N MET A 1 -3.46 -19.63 -3.27
CA MET A 1 -4.18 -18.36 -3.44
C MET A 1 -3.17 -17.25 -3.65
N ASP A 2 -3.16 -16.70 -4.84
CA ASP A 2 -2.24 -15.63 -5.15
C ASP A 2 -2.85 -14.29 -4.76
N ASN A 3 -2.10 -13.56 -3.98
CA ASN A 3 -2.50 -12.24 -3.54
C ASN A 3 -1.82 -11.21 -4.46
N ILE A 4 -2.57 -10.74 -5.45
CA ILE A 4 -2.01 -9.87 -6.49
C ILE A 4 -2.10 -8.38 -6.17
N ASN A 5 -2.95 -7.98 -5.25
CA ASN A 5 -3.16 -6.56 -4.95
C ASN A 5 -2.30 -6.01 -3.81
N PHE A 6 -1.69 -6.88 -3.03
CA PHE A 6 -0.79 -6.48 -1.95
C PHE A 6 0.60 -6.23 -2.54
N ILE A 7 1.01 -4.97 -2.58
CA ILE A 7 2.26 -4.57 -3.24
C ILE A 7 3.15 -3.81 -2.25
N ASN A 8 4.40 -4.23 -2.18
CA ASN A 8 5.42 -3.58 -1.36
C ASN A 8 6.42 -2.87 -2.25
N GLY A 9 6.86 -1.72 -1.83
CA GLY A 9 7.85 -0.94 -2.55
C GLY A 9 8.62 -0.02 -1.64
N LYS A 10 9.40 0.88 -2.23
CA LYS A 10 10.18 1.86 -1.51
C LYS A 10 9.99 3.23 -2.15
N THR A 11 9.70 4.23 -1.35
CA THR A 11 9.53 5.61 -1.82
C THR A 11 10.89 6.28 -2.05
N LEU A 12 10.87 7.41 -2.77
CA LEU A 12 12.08 8.21 -2.99
C LEU A 12 12.71 8.72 -1.69
N GLU A 13 11.89 8.93 -0.67
CA GLU A 13 12.37 9.37 0.65
C GLU A 13 13.00 8.24 1.46
N GLY A 14 12.98 7.02 0.92
CA GLY A 14 13.56 5.86 1.59
C GLY A 14 12.62 5.13 2.54
N GLU A 15 11.34 5.48 2.53
CA GLU A 15 10.34 4.80 3.34
C GLU A 15 9.84 3.55 2.64
N GLN A 16 9.52 2.52 3.41
CA GLN A 16 8.80 1.36 2.87
C GLN A 16 7.34 1.73 2.70
N ILE A 17 6.75 1.30 1.60
CA ILE A 17 5.33 1.49 1.33
C ILE A 17 4.68 0.14 1.05
N THR A 18 3.50 -0.06 1.60
CA THR A 18 2.62 -1.20 1.25
C THR A 18 1.29 -0.60 0.80
N PHE A 19 0.83 -1.04 -0.37
CA PHE A 19 -0.39 -0.47 -0.93
C PHE A 19 -1.27 -1.51 -1.62
N ASP A 20 -2.53 -1.13 -1.77
CA ASP A 20 -3.54 -1.92 -2.47
C ASP A 20 -3.52 -1.52 -3.95
N GLY A 21 -3.02 -2.43 -4.80
CA GLY A 21 -2.91 -2.18 -6.24
C GLY A 21 -4.25 -1.94 -6.93
N PHE A 22 -5.35 -2.41 -6.34
CA PHE A 22 -6.69 -2.16 -6.89
C PHE A 22 -7.15 -0.71 -6.69
N ARG A 23 -6.49 0.04 -5.80
CA ARG A 23 -6.84 1.44 -5.54
C ARG A 23 -5.98 2.43 -6.31
N VAL A 24 -5.03 1.93 -7.09
CA VAL A 24 -4.24 2.76 -8.00
C VAL A 24 -5.09 3.06 -9.24
N GLU A 25 -5.39 4.33 -9.47
CA GLU A 25 -6.19 4.76 -10.61
C GLU A 25 -5.38 4.76 -11.89
N SER A 26 -4.14 5.25 -11.80
CA SER A 26 -3.21 5.30 -12.93
C SER A 26 -1.78 5.36 -12.43
N TYR A 27 -0.84 5.08 -13.30
CA TYR A 27 0.57 5.17 -12.95
C TYR A 27 1.39 5.58 -14.16
N ALA A 28 2.52 6.25 -13.91
CA ALA A 28 3.47 6.67 -14.95
C ALA A 28 4.84 6.08 -14.64
N VAL A 29 5.52 5.57 -15.66
CA VAL A 29 6.85 4.97 -15.53
C VAL A 29 7.84 5.84 -16.31
N TYR A 30 8.94 6.23 -15.68
CA TYR A 30 9.96 7.06 -16.33
C TYR A 30 11.33 6.82 -15.74
N GLU A 31 12.36 7.16 -16.51
CA GLU A 31 13.75 7.09 -16.03
C GLU A 31 14.19 8.45 -15.52
N ASP A 32 14.81 8.43 -14.34
CA ASP A 32 15.45 9.59 -13.73
C ASP A 32 16.96 9.36 -13.78
N GLU A 33 17.74 10.40 -14.11
CA GLU A 33 19.19 10.29 -14.25
C GLU A 33 19.89 9.87 -12.95
N GLU A 34 19.36 10.29 -11.79
CA GLU A 34 19.96 10.00 -10.49
C GLU A 34 19.38 8.73 -9.85
N ASP A 35 18.09 8.52 -9.96
CA ASP A 35 17.37 7.49 -9.20
C ASP A 35 16.99 6.26 -10.01
N GLY A 36 17.21 6.26 -11.33
CA GLY A 36 16.88 5.14 -12.19
C GLY A 36 15.42 5.12 -12.59
N LEU A 37 14.83 3.94 -12.70
CA LEU A 37 13.44 3.79 -13.14
C LEU A 37 12.50 4.02 -11.96
N LEU A 38 11.56 4.94 -12.17
CA LEU A 38 10.59 5.35 -11.14
C LEU A 38 9.16 5.14 -11.62
N VAL A 39 8.25 4.98 -10.66
CA VAL A 39 6.82 4.85 -10.92
C VAL A 39 6.07 5.87 -10.07
N ASP A 40 5.30 6.74 -10.71
CA ASP A 40 4.36 7.63 -10.02
C ASP A 40 3.03 6.91 -9.90
N LEU A 41 2.56 6.72 -8.67
CA LEU A 41 1.29 6.07 -8.38
C LEU A 41 0.24 7.12 -8.07
N TYR A 42 -0.82 7.13 -8.87
CA TYR A 42 -1.97 8.02 -8.66
C TYR A 42 -3.11 7.19 -8.08
N PHE A 43 -3.44 7.46 -6.83
CA PHE A 43 -4.51 6.73 -6.12
C PHE A 43 -5.86 7.38 -6.35
N LYS A 44 -6.92 6.60 -6.21
CA LYS A 44 -8.30 7.09 -6.38
C LYS A 44 -8.67 8.21 -5.42
N SER A 45 -8.00 8.28 -4.26
CA SER A 45 -8.19 9.38 -3.30
C SER A 45 -7.61 10.72 -3.76
N GLY A 46 -6.77 10.70 -4.82
CA GLY A 46 -6.02 11.87 -5.26
C GLY A 46 -4.59 11.91 -4.74
N SER A 47 -4.20 10.95 -3.90
CA SER A 47 -2.82 10.88 -3.41
C SER A 47 -1.86 10.50 -4.53
N LEU A 48 -0.68 11.09 -4.51
CA LEU A 48 0.40 10.79 -5.45
C LEU A 48 1.62 10.33 -4.66
N VAL A 49 2.16 9.18 -5.02
CA VAL A 49 3.39 8.65 -4.41
C VAL A 49 4.33 8.18 -5.51
N THR A 50 5.61 8.52 -5.39
CA THR A 50 6.65 8.05 -6.31
C THR A 50 7.46 6.96 -5.63
N VAL A 51 7.58 5.82 -6.31
CA VAL A 51 8.32 4.66 -5.80
C VAL A 51 9.36 4.21 -6.81
N TYR A 52 10.36 3.47 -6.31
CA TYR A 52 11.32 2.80 -7.20
C TYR A 52 10.62 1.64 -7.91
N ALA A 53 10.87 1.52 -9.21
CA ALA A 53 10.24 0.47 -10.01
C ALA A 53 10.76 -0.93 -9.68
N TYR A 54 11.98 -1.01 -9.15
CA TYR A 54 12.61 -2.26 -8.79
C TYR A 54 12.64 -2.44 -7.27
N ALA A 55 12.33 -3.64 -6.81
CA ALA A 55 12.40 -3.98 -5.38
C ALA A 55 13.84 -3.97 -4.88
N ASP A 56 14.80 -4.33 -5.75
CA ASP A 56 16.23 -4.24 -5.47
C ASP A 56 16.99 -3.92 -6.76
N GLU A 57 18.28 -3.57 -6.63
CA GLU A 57 19.13 -3.16 -7.75
C GLU A 57 19.45 -4.31 -8.71
N GLU A 58 19.24 -5.56 -8.29
CA GLU A 58 19.55 -6.74 -9.08
C GLU A 58 18.36 -7.23 -9.92
N SER A 59 17.18 -6.71 -9.70
CA SER A 59 15.98 -7.09 -10.45
C SER A 59 16.05 -6.59 -11.89
N GLU A 60 15.93 -7.50 -12.86
CA GLU A 60 15.93 -7.18 -14.29
C GLU A 60 14.57 -6.69 -14.79
N SER A 61 13.50 -6.99 -14.05
CA SER A 61 12.14 -6.57 -14.41
C SER A 61 11.53 -5.74 -13.32
N SER A 62 10.67 -4.80 -13.70
CA SER A 62 9.96 -3.96 -12.74
C SER A 62 8.84 -4.76 -12.07
N GLU A 63 9.07 -5.18 -10.84
CA GLU A 63 8.09 -5.94 -10.05
C GLU A 63 6.84 -5.10 -9.78
N ILE A 64 7.01 -3.80 -9.55
CA ILE A 64 5.89 -2.90 -9.28
C ILE A 64 4.98 -2.78 -10.51
N VAL A 65 5.56 -2.56 -11.69
CA VAL A 65 4.81 -2.43 -12.94
C VAL A 65 4.08 -3.73 -13.27
N ASP A 66 4.77 -4.87 -13.13
CA ASP A 66 4.17 -6.19 -13.40
C ASP A 66 2.98 -6.44 -12.46
N SER A 67 3.11 -6.10 -11.18
CA SER A 67 2.03 -6.25 -10.20
C SER A 67 0.84 -5.34 -10.52
N LEU A 68 1.10 -4.11 -10.94
CA LEU A 68 0.04 -3.18 -11.34
C LEU A 68 -0.70 -3.67 -12.58
N LEU A 69 0.01 -4.23 -13.55
CA LEU A 69 -0.62 -4.81 -14.75
C LEU A 69 -1.50 -6.00 -14.39
N GLU A 70 -1.05 -6.86 -13.48
CA GLU A 70 -1.86 -7.99 -13.00
C GLU A 70 -3.13 -7.51 -12.31
N CYS A 71 -3.04 -6.46 -11.49
CA CYS A 71 -4.19 -5.86 -10.84
C CYS A 71 -5.19 -5.32 -11.87
N GLU A 72 -4.70 -4.60 -12.88
CA GLU A 72 -5.53 -4.04 -13.93
C GLU A 72 -6.29 -5.14 -14.69
N MET A 73 -5.57 -6.20 -15.08
CA MET A 73 -6.16 -7.32 -15.79
C MET A 73 -7.21 -8.06 -14.95
N ALA A 74 -6.93 -8.25 -13.66
CA ALA A 74 -7.87 -8.90 -12.75
C ALA A 74 -9.14 -8.09 -12.57
N LEU A 75 -9.04 -6.77 -12.46
CA LEU A 75 -10.20 -5.89 -12.33
C LEU A 75 -11.07 -5.87 -13.59
N LYS A 76 -10.45 -5.98 -14.76
CA LYS A 76 -11.20 -6.08 -16.02
C LYS A 76 -12.02 -7.36 -16.09
N LYS A 77 -11.48 -8.45 -15.56
CA LYS A 77 -12.19 -9.74 -15.53
C LYS A 77 -13.25 -9.79 -14.44
N ASN A 78 -12.98 -9.12 -13.31
CA ASN A 78 -13.88 -9.17 -12.17
C ASN A 78 -13.89 -7.82 -11.44
N PRO A 79 -14.75 -6.87 -11.87
CA PRO A 79 -14.85 -5.55 -11.23
C PRO A 79 -15.25 -5.59 -9.76
N GLU A 80 -15.82 -6.71 -9.29
CA GLU A 80 -16.21 -6.88 -7.89
C GLU A 80 -15.02 -6.88 -6.95
N LEU A 81 -13.81 -7.10 -7.46
CA LEU A 81 -12.59 -7.04 -6.66
C LEU A 81 -12.30 -5.67 -6.07
N LEU A 82 -12.90 -4.61 -6.61
CA LEU A 82 -12.81 -3.28 -6.03
C LEU A 82 -13.51 -3.18 -4.67
N VAL A 83 -14.53 -4.02 -4.47
CA VAL A 83 -15.29 -4.01 -3.23
C VAL A 83 -14.66 -4.99 -2.25
N ARG A 84 -14.13 -4.47 -1.14
CA ARG A 84 -13.60 -5.32 -0.08
C ARG A 84 -14.78 -5.85 0.73
N ASN A 85 -15.03 -7.15 0.61
CA ASN A 85 -16.15 -7.81 1.26
C ASN A 85 -15.82 -8.36 2.65
N TYR A 86 -14.63 -8.11 3.15
CA TYR A 86 -14.26 -8.57 4.49
C TYR A 86 -14.77 -7.59 5.52
N PRO A 87 -15.59 -8.08 6.47
CA PRO A 87 -15.88 -7.25 7.63
C PRO A 87 -14.57 -7.07 8.40
N CYS A 88 -13.90 -5.96 8.20
CA CYS A 88 -12.79 -5.60 9.06
C CYS A 88 -13.37 -5.04 10.34
N GLU A 89 -13.02 -5.64 11.45
CA GLU A 89 -13.29 -5.06 12.75
C GLU A 89 -12.50 -3.76 12.85
N LEU A 90 -13.00 -2.84 13.67
CA LEU A 90 -12.26 -1.63 13.95
C LEU A 90 -10.93 -1.97 14.61
N ILE A 91 -9.86 -1.45 14.06
CA ILE A 91 -8.52 -1.64 14.61
C ILE A 91 -8.25 -0.51 15.60
N GLY A 92 -7.92 -0.87 16.83
CA GLY A 92 -7.59 0.10 17.87
C GLY A 92 -6.09 0.20 18.08
N CYS A 93 -5.59 1.40 18.24
CA CYS A 93 -4.16 1.65 18.46
C CYS A 93 -3.95 3.02 19.08
N ASP A 94 -2.69 3.35 19.38
CA ASP A 94 -2.33 4.67 19.87
C ASP A 94 -1.74 5.49 18.72
N SER A 95 -2.28 6.70 18.54
CA SER A 95 -1.72 7.64 17.56
C SER A 95 -0.40 8.22 18.06
N SER A 96 0.38 8.82 17.16
CA SER A 96 1.64 9.49 17.52
C SER A 96 1.45 10.63 18.52
N LYS A 97 0.23 11.09 18.72
CA LYS A 97 -0.14 12.12 19.71
C LYS A 97 -0.63 11.53 21.02
N ASN A 98 -0.43 10.23 21.24
CA ASN A 98 -0.82 9.48 22.44
C ASN A 98 -2.35 9.48 22.70
N LYS A 99 -3.13 9.47 21.62
CA LYS A 99 -4.58 9.33 21.69
C LYS A 99 -4.99 7.94 21.25
N GLU A 100 -5.97 7.36 21.90
CA GLU A 100 -6.60 6.14 21.42
C GLU A 100 -7.25 6.44 20.07
N TYR A 101 -6.90 5.63 19.06
CA TYR A 101 -7.36 5.82 17.70
C TYR A 101 -7.96 4.53 17.17
N PHE A 102 -9.13 4.64 16.57
CA PHE A 102 -9.84 3.50 16.01
C PHE A 102 -10.11 3.76 14.53
N PHE A 103 -9.87 2.77 13.69
CA PHE A 103 -10.09 2.92 12.25
C PHE A 103 -10.52 1.62 11.61
N ASP A 104 -11.17 1.73 10.44
CA ASP A 104 -11.54 0.61 9.60
C ASP A 104 -10.35 0.31 8.67
N GLY A 105 -9.75 -0.87 8.82
CA GLY A 105 -8.62 -1.27 7.99
C GLY A 105 -8.94 -1.32 6.50
N ASN A 106 -10.20 -1.55 6.14
CA ASN A 106 -10.63 -1.53 4.74
C ASN A 106 -10.56 -0.15 4.11
N SER A 107 -10.48 0.89 4.90
CA SER A 107 -10.38 2.27 4.42
C SER A 107 -8.94 2.69 4.10
N VAL A 108 -7.96 1.88 4.50
CA VAL A 108 -6.55 2.18 4.25
C VAL A 108 -6.22 1.87 2.79
N GLU A 109 -5.73 2.88 2.08
CA GLU A 109 -5.32 2.76 0.69
C GLU A 109 -3.87 2.31 0.58
N TYR A 110 -3.01 2.88 1.42
CA TYR A 110 -1.64 2.48 1.57
C TYR A 110 -1.09 2.96 2.92
N TYR A 111 0.03 2.40 3.33
CA TYR A 111 0.76 2.90 4.49
C TYR A 111 2.25 2.94 4.21
N THR A 112 2.95 3.84 4.90
CA THR A 112 4.39 3.97 4.81
C THR A 112 5.04 3.77 6.18
N ARG A 113 6.27 3.29 6.16
CA ARG A 113 7.05 3.05 7.36
C ARG A 113 8.48 3.56 7.14
N ASP A 114 8.97 4.38 8.07
CA ASP A 114 10.34 4.86 8.06
C ASP A 114 11.20 3.92 8.90
N GLU A 115 12.06 3.14 8.25
CA GLU A 115 12.93 2.18 8.92
C GLU A 115 14.00 2.83 9.78
N CYS A 116 14.33 4.09 9.50
CA CYS A 116 15.39 4.81 10.19
C CYS A 116 14.90 5.62 11.39
N ALA A 117 13.59 5.65 11.64
CA ALA A 117 13.02 6.40 12.74
C ALA A 117 13.27 5.69 14.08
N ASP A 118 13.53 6.46 15.13
CA ASP A 118 13.72 5.94 16.48
C ASP A 118 12.43 5.33 17.06
N GLU A 119 11.28 5.80 16.59
CA GLU A 119 9.98 5.29 17.00
C GLU A 119 9.38 4.43 15.90
N ASP A 120 8.77 3.32 16.28
CA ASP A 120 8.11 2.43 15.33
C ASP A 120 6.71 2.97 15.01
N LEU A 121 6.65 3.86 14.01
CA LEU A 121 5.43 4.50 13.55
C LEU A 121 5.09 4.06 12.14
N VAL A 122 3.81 3.88 11.89
CA VAL A 122 3.25 3.62 10.58
C VAL A 122 2.33 4.79 10.22
N GLU A 123 2.50 5.37 9.04
CA GLU A 123 1.64 6.42 8.54
C GLU A 123 0.56 5.81 7.66
N LEU A 124 -0.69 5.90 8.11
CA LEU A 124 -1.84 5.35 7.41
C LEU A 124 -2.47 6.40 6.51
N HIS A 125 -2.64 6.04 5.24
CA HIS A 125 -3.28 6.90 4.24
C HIS A 125 -4.61 6.27 3.84
N PHE A 126 -5.68 6.99 4.15
CA PHE A 126 -7.05 6.50 3.94
C PHE A 126 -7.60 6.92 2.58
N ALA A 127 -8.56 6.15 2.09
CA ALA A 127 -9.22 6.43 0.81
C ALA A 127 -9.92 7.79 0.78
N SER A 128 -10.25 8.36 1.95
CA SER A 128 -10.80 9.70 2.08
C SER A 128 -9.77 10.82 1.90
N GLY A 129 -8.47 10.48 1.84
CA GLY A 129 -7.38 11.44 1.83
C GLY A 129 -6.83 11.78 3.21
N HIS A 130 -7.42 11.25 4.27
CA HIS A 130 -6.97 11.48 5.65
C HIS A 130 -5.68 10.70 5.92
N VAL A 131 -4.77 11.29 6.69
CA VAL A 131 -3.46 10.68 7.02
C VAL A 131 -3.26 10.72 8.54
N VAL A 132 -2.92 9.58 9.13
CA VAL A 132 -2.67 9.47 10.57
C VAL A 132 -1.44 8.60 10.83
N ALA A 133 -0.54 9.07 11.69
CA ALA A 133 0.59 8.26 12.15
C ALA A 133 0.20 7.54 13.44
N VAL A 134 0.47 6.25 13.52
CA VAL A 134 0.13 5.40 14.67
C VAL A 134 1.34 4.57 15.10
N PHE A 135 1.38 4.20 16.37
CA PHE A 135 2.40 3.30 16.88
C PHE A 135 2.12 1.86 16.42
N ASN A 136 3.16 1.20 15.92
CA ASN A 136 3.11 -0.16 15.39
C ASN A 136 3.86 -1.12 16.32
N GLU A 137 3.41 -1.23 17.56
CA GLU A 137 4.03 -2.10 18.53
C GLU A 137 4.00 -3.57 18.08
N LEU A 138 5.16 -4.23 18.08
CA LEU A 138 5.31 -5.63 17.70
C LEU A 138 4.76 -5.95 16.29
N ASP A 139 4.79 -4.96 15.39
CA ASP A 139 4.27 -5.06 14.02
C ASP A 139 2.78 -5.44 13.95
N GLU A 140 2.04 -5.25 15.04
CA GLU A 140 0.64 -5.65 15.14
C GLU A 140 -0.27 -4.87 14.19
N ILE A 141 -0.09 -3.55 14.12
CA ILE A 141 -0.92 -2.70 13.25
C ILE A 141 -0.67 -3.05 11.79
N GLU A 142 0.60 -3.19 11.40
CA GLU A 142 0.99 -3.57 10.05
C GLU A 142 0.35 -4.89 9.64
N THR A 143 0.41 -5.90 10.51
CA THR A 143 -0.20 -7.21 10.25
C THR A 143 -1.71 -7.11 10.05
N LEU A 144 -2.40 -6.36 10.90
CA LEU A 144 -3.86 -6.19 10.81
C LEU A 144 -4.26 -5.45 9.54
N VAL A 145 -3.51 -4.42 9.15
CA VAL A 145 -3.78 -3.67 7.91
C VAL A 145 -3.48 -4.53 6.68
N ASP A 146 -2.41 -5.31 6.71
CA ASP A 146 -2.07 -6.23 5.62
C ASP A 146 -3.20 -7.22 5.36
N ASP A 147 -3.79 -7.77 6.42
CA ASP A 147 -4.94 -8.68 6.30
C ASP A 147 -6.14 -8.00 5.64
N CYS A 148 -6.33 -6.71 5.87
CA CYS A 148 -7.41 -5.95 5.25
C CYS A 148 -7.12 -5.62 3.78
N ILE A 149 -5.86 -5.35 3.44
CA ILE A 149 -5.46 -5.07 2.05
C ILE A 149 -5.51 -6.35 1.21
N CYS A 150 -5.03 -7.45 1.78
CA CYS A 150 -4.95 -8.73 1.07
C CYS A 150 -6.32 -9.26 0.69
N ARG A 151 -6.48 -9.60 -0.58
CA ARG A 151 -7.70 -10.24 -1.07
C ARG A 151 -7.33 -11.61 -1.60
N TYR A 152 -7.98 -12.59 -1.04
CA TYR A 152 -7.78 -13.96 -1.45
C TYR A 152 -8.86 -14.32 -2.48
N PHE A 153 -8.40 -14.71 -3.66
CA PHE A 153 -9.30 -15.20 -4.69
C PHE A 153 -9.61 -16.66 -4.40
N LYS A 154 -10.90 -16.98 -4.39
CA LYS A 154 -11.29 -18.39 -4.35
C LYS A 154 -11.09 -18.94 -5.76
N GLU A 155 -10.26 -19.95 -5.87
CA GLU A 155 -10.20 -20.73 -7.09
C GLU A 155 -11.48 -21.56 -7.18
N ASP A 156 -12.21 -21.34 -8.25
CA ASP A 156 -13.36 -22.19 -8.56
C ASP A 156 -12.88 -23.46 -9.29
#